data_1e5775ed971e18c09633195f527fee03
#
_entry.id   1e5775ed971e18c09633195f527fee03
#
_cell.length_a   1.000
_cell.length_b   1.000
_cell.length_c   1.000
_cell.angle_alpha   90.00
_cell.angle_beta   90.00
_cell.angle_gamma   90.00
#
_symmetry.space_group_name_H-M   'P 1'
#
loop_
_entity.id
_entity.type
_entity.pdbx_description
1 polymer ?
#
loop_
_entity_poly.entity_id
_entity_poly.type
_entity_poly.pdbx_seq_one_letter_code
_entity_poly.pdbx_strand_id
1 'polypeptide(L)'
;MNEILRIMVRLKETMEVTGKTGCARMIAFTGEAEGPYFQGKILPHGVDTQKVMKGKSLQLSARYMLEGVDANGTPCRLFIENNGEETSDGLRTSPRIYTDSEALSWLEETCLTGSVEGCGDNQVLIRIRQADPGRKEKQMYRTEVHSVRVRDDRIFATAYIPDGTGPFPAVILSHGYNGKGSDFCKEAAFFAEHGIVACTFDFCGGSVHSDSSMDTRRMSVLTEKEDLEAMISFVKARREVAVDQLFLLGGSQGGFVTTLAAAERPDGIRGLILYYPAFCIPDDWRKEYPDPSKIPESREFWGMELGKAYFSAVLQMDAYAALGNIGQKVLLLHGDKDAVVPLACARKATQIGKQVELEILPEEGHGFTDAGAKTAMERALAFMQAELSQ
;
A
#
# COMPACT_ATOMS: atom_id res chain seq x y z
N MET A 1 6.27 -3.94 28.97
CA MET A 1 4.86 -3.56 28.65
C MET A 1 4.00 -3.89 29.85
N ASN A 2 3.38 -2.87 30.47
CA ASN A 2 2.50 -3.09 31.62
C ASN A 2 1.12 -3.56 31.11
N GLU A 3 0.65 -4.71 31.62
CA GLU A 3 -0.72 -5.18 31.36
C GLU A 3 -1.70 -4.25 32.10
N ILE A 4 -2.64 -3.67 31.34
CA ILE A 4 -3.66 -2.75 31.86
C ILE A 4 -4.92 -3.52 32.21
N LEU A 5 -5.31 -4.47 31.33
CA LEU A 5 -6.54 -5.19 31.46
C LEU A 5 -6.41 -6.56 30.81
N ARG A 6 -6.94 -7.57 31.48
CA ARG A 6 -7.11 -8.91 30.99
C ARG A 6 -8.60 -9.23 30.94
N ILE A 7 -9.10 -9.69 29.81
CA ILE A 7 -10.53 -9.94 29.63
C ILE A 7 -10.71 -11.39 29.17
N MET A 8 -11.37 -12.19 30.01
CA MET A 8 -11.78 -13.53 29.66
C MET A 8 -13.15 -13.47 28.99
N VAL A 9 -13.18 -13.66 27.70
CA VAL A 9 -14.37 -13.60 26.86
C VAL A 9 -14.96 -15.00 26.69
N ARG A 10 -16.28 -15.09 26.73
CA ARG A 10 -17.06 -16.30 26.40
C ARG A 10 -17.91 -15.99 25.17
N LEU A 11 -17.60 -16.62 24.06
CA LEU A 11 -18.34 -16.50 22.82
C LEU A 11 -19.73 -17.08 22.96
N LYS A 12 -20.71 -16.46 22.34
CA LYS A 12 -22.12 -16.82 22.35
C LYS A 12 -22.59 -17.12 20.93
N GLU A 13 -23.65 -16.50 20.53
CA GLU A 13 -24.25 -16.65 19.21
C GLU A 13 -23.38 -16.01 18.12
N THR A 14 -23.25 -16.72 17.02
CA THR A 14 -22.56 -16.25 15.82
C THR A 14 -23.55 -16.18 14.66
N MET A 15 -23.62 -15.02 14.03
CA MET A 15 -24.36 -14.79 12.78
C MET A 15 -23.37 -14.56 11.65
N GLU A 16 -23.58 -15.22 10.52
CA GLU A 16 -22.66 -15.12 9.38
C GLU A 16 -23.42 -14.95 8.07
N VAL A 17 -22.84 -14.16 7.18
CA VAL A 17 -23.27 -14.05 5.78
C VAL A 17 -22.07 -14.21 4.87
N THR A 18 -22.17 -15.08 3.87
CA THR A 18 -21.14 -15.30 2.85
C THR A 18 -21.63 -14.81 1.51
N GLY A 19 -20.90 -13.86 0.93
CA GLY A 19 -21.13 -13.27 -0.39
C GLY A 19 -20.09 -13.70 -1.43
N LYS A 20 -20.18 -13.15 -2.64
CA LYS A 20 -19.23 -13.45 -3.73
C LYS A 20 -17.80 -12.99 -3.43
N THR A 21 -17.65 -11.90 -2.67
CA THR A 21 -16.38 -11.21 -2.42
C THR A 21 -15.77 -11.53 -1.05
N GLY A 22 -16.51 -12.19 -0.17
CA GLY A 22 -16.03 -12.51 1.18
C GLY A 22 -17.15 -12.92 2.11
N CYS A 23 -16.81 -13.00 3.40
CA CYS A 23 -17.68 -13.36 4.50
C CYS A 23 -17.67 -12.25 5.55
N ALA A 24 -18.83 -11.97 6.14
CA ALA A 24 -18.95 -11.12 7.32
C ALA A 24 -19.62 -11.92 8.46
N ARG A 25 -19.06 -11.80 9.65
CA ARG A 25 -19.50 -12.54 10.82
C ARG A 25 -19.67 -11.58 12.00
N MET A 26 -20.75 -11.73 12.75
CA MET A 26 -20.98 -11.05 14.03
C MET A 26 -21.05 -12.10 15.14
N ILE A 27 -20.20 -11.94 16.15
CA ILE A 27 -20.10 -12.85 17.28
C ILE A 27 -20.49 -12.09 18.54
N ALA A 28 -21.61 -12.47 19.14
CA ALA A 28 -22.00 -11.96 20.45
C ALA A 28 -21.13 -12.61 21.54
N PHE A 29 -20.78 -11.85 22.57
CA PHE A 29 -19.98 -12.39 23.66
C PHE A 29 -20.29 -11.73 25.01
N THR A 30 -19.89 -12.41 26.07
CA THR A 30 -19.85 -11.94 27.45
C THR A 30 -18.49 -12.21 28.05
N GLY A 31 -18.20 -11.70 29.23
CA GLY A 31 -16.91 -11.97 29.87
C GLY A 31 -16.67 -11.17 31.12
N GLU A 32 -15.52 -11.42 31.72
CA GLU A 32 -15.05 -10.77 32.92
C GLU A 32 -13.68 -10.13 32.65
N ALA A 33 -13.45 -8.97 33.23
CA ALA A 33 -12.24 -8.21 33.07
C ALA A 33 -11.57 -7.99 34.41
N GLU A 34 -10.26 -8.18 34.47
CA GLU A 34 -9.43 -7.93 35.65
C GLU A 34 -8.13 -7.21 35.25
N GLY A 35 -7.66 -6.33 36.10
CA GLY A 35 -6.40 -5.64 35.92
C GLY A 35 -6.03 -4.82 37.14
N PRO A 36 -4.84 -4.22 37.15
CA PRO A 36 -4.38 -3.42 38.26
C PRO A 36 -5.20 -2.14 38.50
N TYR A 37 -5.96 -1.70 37.51
CA TYR A 37 -6.69 -0.43 37.55
C TYR A 37 -8.21 -0.59 37.51
N PHE A 38 -8.72 -1.75 37.07
CA PHE A 38 -10.15 -2.00 36.90
C PHE A 38 -10.47 -3.48 37.07
N GLN A 39 -11.63 -3.77 37.67
CA GLN A 39 -12.23 -5.10 37.74
C GLN A 39 -13.73 -4.99 37.44
N GLY A 40 -14.25 -5.85 36.56
CA GLY A 40 -15.65 -5.79 36.16
C GLY A 40 -16.07 -6.88 35.20
N LYS A 41 -17.25 -6.71 34.61
CA LYS A 41 -17.86 -7.65 33.66
C LYS A 41 -18.34 -6.93 32.41
N ILE A 42 -18.35 -7.64 31.28
CA ILE A 42 -18.95 -7.14 30.06
C ILE A 42 -20.47 -7.11 30.23
N LEU A 43 -21.05 -5.93 29.98
CA LEU A 43 -22.50 -5.79 29.91
C LEU A 43 -23.04 -6.60 28.73
N PRO A 44 -24.28 -7.12 28.81
CA PRO A 44 -24.85 -7.94 27.75
C PRO A 44 -24.76 -7.26 26.39
N HIS A 45 -24.31 -8.05 25.39
CA HIS A 45 -24.16 -7.71 23.99
C HIS A 45 -22.87 -7.02 23.59
N GLY A 46 -21.70 -7.42 24.14
CA GLY A 46 -20.43 -7.23 23.42
C GLY A 46 -20.52 -7.94 22.06
N VAL A 47 -20.10 -7.26 21.00
CA VAL A 47 -20.15 -7.79 19.63
C VAL A 47 -18.79 -7.64 18.97
N ASP A 48 -18.26 -8.72 18.40
CA ASP A 48 -17.14 -8.71 17.49
C ASP A 48 -17.63 -8.88 16.04
N THR A 49 -17.29 -7.94 15.18
CA THR A 49 -17.59 -7.99 13.76
C THR A 49 -16.32 -8.37 13.00
N GLN A 50 -16.34 -9.54 12.41
CA GLN A 50 -15.25 -10.08 11.61
C GLN A 50 -15.57 -9.99 10.14
N LYS A 51 -14.57 -9.63 9.32
CA LYS A 51 -14.66 -9.58 7.85
C LYS A 51 -13.48 -10.33 7.26
N VAL A 52 -13.78 -11.27 6.38
CA VAL A 52 -12.79 -11.98 5.57
C VAL A 52 -13.13 -11.75 4.11
N MET A 53 -12.34 -10.95 3.43
CA MET A 53 -12.47 -10.75 1.99
C MET A 53 -11.52 -11.70 1.25
N LYS A 54 -11.90 -12.17 0.07
CA LYS A 54 -11.04 -13.05 -0.74
C LYS A 54 -9.68 -12.38 -0.97
N GLY A 55 -8.61 -13.06 -0.58
CA GLY A 55 -7.23 -12.58 -0.72
C GLY A 55 -6.80 -11.50 0.28
N LYS A 56 -7.57 -11.28 1.36
CA LYS A 56 -7.20 -10.35 2.44
C LYS A 56 -7.21 -11.07 3.79
N SER A 57 -6.39 -10.55 4.72
CA SER A 57 -6.37 -10.99 6.11
C SER A 57 -7.70 -10.76 6.82
N LEU A 58 -7.94 -11.54 7.87
CA LEU A 58 -9.09 -11.37 8.76
C LEU A 58 -8.99 -9.98 9.43
N GLN A 59 -10.04 -9.17 9.27
CA GLN A 59 -10.24 -7.94 10.01
C GLN A 59 -11.27 -8.17 11.12
N LEU A 60 -11.01 -7.68 12.31
CA LEU A 60 -11.91 -7.75 13.43
C LEU A 60 -12.15 -6.36 14.05
N SER A 61 -13.36 -6.17 14.57
CA SER A 61 -13.79 -4.95 15.23
C SER A 61 -14.77 -5.29 16.34
N ALA A 62 -14.27 -5.34 17.57
CA ALA A 62 -15.08 -5.64 18.74
C ALA A 62 -15.45 -4.34 19.47
N ARG A 63 -16.74 -4.23 19.86
CA ARG A 63 -17.26 -3.14 20.68
C ARG A 63 -18.01 -3.69 21.85
N TYR A 64 -17.67 -3.21 23.04
CA TYR A 64 -18.30 -3.67 24.27
C TYR A 64 -18.13 -2.69 25.41
N MET A 65 -19.03 -2.77 26.38
CA MET A 65 -18.99 -1.97 27.59
C MET A 65 -18.76 -2.87 28.81
N LEU A 66 -17.86 -2.45 29.67
CA LEU A 66 -17.59 -3.08 30.96
C LEU A 66 -18.23 -2.23 32.06
N GLU A 67 -18.81 -2.89 33.05
CA GLU A 67 -19.27 -2.28 34.30
C GLU A 67 -18.53 -2.92 35.47
N GLY A 68 -17.99 -2.11 36.36
CA GLY A 68 -17.16 -2.59 37.45
C GLY A 68 -16.73 -1.52 38.40
N VAL A 69 -15.56 -1.70 38.98
CA VAL A 69 -14.94 -0.74 39.90
C VAL A 69 -13.51 -0.43 39.48
N ASP A 70 -13.10 0.80 39.70
CA ASP A 70 -11.69 1.21 39.53
C ASP A 70 -10.80 0.75 40.73
N ALA A 71 -9.50 1.06 40.70
CA ALA A 71 -8.56 0.68 41.72
C ALA A 71 -8.88 1.28 43.12
N ASN A 72 -9.72 2.31 43.15
CA ASN A 72 -10.17 2.94 44.39
C ASN A 72 -11.49 2.33 44.93
N GLY A 73 -12.05 1.33 44.20
CA GLY A 73 -13.34 0.72 44.51
C GLY A 73 -14.54 1.57 44.06
N THR A 74 -14.33 2.61 43.24
CA THR A 74 -15.40 3.47 42.72
C THR A 74 -16.10 2.80 41.57
N PRO A 75 -17.43 2.64 41.58
CA PRO A 75 -18.18 2.10 40.45
C PRO A 75 -17.99 2.95 39.19
N CYS A 76 -17.67 2.29 38.07
CA CYS A 76 -17.44 2.96 36.81
C CYS A 76 -17.68 2.04 35.60
N ARG A 77 -17.67 2.62 34.41
CA ARG A 77 -17.80 1.93 33.13
C ARG A 77 -16.64 2.22 32.22
N LEU A 78 -16.27 1.21 31.43
CA LEU A 78 -15.33 1.36 30.32
C LEU A 78 -16.04 0.97 29.03
N PHE A 79 -16.04 1.85 28.03
CA PHE A 79 -16.37 1.46 26.65
C PHE A 79 -15.08 1.12 25.93
N ILE A 80 -15.02 -0.03 25.32
CA ILE A 80 -13.84 -0.47 24.55
C ILE A 80 -14.22 -0.71 23.10
N GLU A 81 -13.52 -0.02 22.20
CA GLU A 81 -13.49 -0.32 20.79
C GLU A 81 -12.14 -0.97 20.48
N ASN A 82 -12.16 -2.23 20.04
CA ASN A 82 -10.96 -3.01 19.83
C ASN A 82 -10.90 -3.50 18.39
N ASN A 83 -10.18 -2.76 17.53
CA ASN A 83 -9.98 -3.06 16.13
C ASN A 83 -8.65 -3.79 15.94
N GLY A 84 -8.60 -4.75 15.01
CA GLY A 84 -7.37 -5.47 14.72
C GLY A 84 -7.44 -6.33 13.48
N GLU A 85 -6.33 -6.98 13.22
CA GLU A 85 -6.14 -7.86 12.09
C GLU A 85 -5.27 -9.06 12.46
N GLU A 86 -5.33 -10.09 11.65
CA GLU A 86 -4.46 -11.25 11.77
C GLU A 86 -3.07 -10.91 11.18
N THR A 87 -2.04 -11.21 11.95
CA THR A 87 -0.65 -11.02 11.57
C THR A 87 0.12 -12.35 11.66
N SER A 88 1.37 -12.40 11.17
CA SER A 88 2.24 -13.57 11.33
C SER A 88 2.42 -14.02 12.79
N ASP A 89 2.29 -13.09 13.74
CA ASP A 89 2.45 -13.32 15.18
C ASP A 89 1.12 -13.51 15.93
N GLY A 90 0.02 -13.74 15.21
CA GLY A 90 -1.33 -13.91 15.75
C GLY A 90 -2.19 -12.65 15.62
N LEU A 91 -3.34 -12.65 16.28
CA LEU A 91 -4.28 -11.53 16.26
C LEU A 91 -3.75 -10.36 17.09
N ARG A 92 -3.49 -9.23 16.44
CA ARG A 92 -3.05 -7.96 17.05
C ARG A 92 -4.15 -6.93 16.97
N THR A 93 -4.34 -6.18 18.05
CA THR A 93 -5.40 -5.17 18.13
C THR A 93 -4.90 -3.86 18.69
N SER A 94 -5.63 -2.77 18.35
CA SER A 94 -5.37 -1.40 18.82
C SER A 94 -6.61 -0.92 19.58
N PRO A 95 -6.73 -1.22 20.88
CA PRO A 95 -7.86 -0.84 21.68
C PRO A 95 -7.93 0.67 21.90
N ARG A 96 -9.17 1.21 21.89
CA ARG A 96 -9.50 2.54 22.42
C ARG A 96 -10.46 2.36 23.59
N ILE A 97 -10.21 3.09 24.69
CA ILE A 97 -11.01 3.03 25.92
C ILE A 97 -11.58 4.41 26.18
N TYR A 98 -12.87 4.47 26.53
CA TYR A 98 -13.55 5.64 27.08
C TYR A 98 -14.12 5.26 28.44
N THR A 99 -14.12 6.17 29.43
CA THR A 99 -14.54 5.88 30.79
C THR A 99 -15.26 7.05 31.46
N ASP A 100 -16.13 6.75 32.41
CA ASP A 100 -16.74 7.71 33.32
C ASP A 100 -15.98 7.85 34.66
N SER A 101 -14.84 7.15 34.81
CA SER A 101 -13.96 7.25 35.98
C SER A 101 -12.92 8.34 35.79
N GLU A 102 -12.88 9.36 36.65
CA GLU A 102 -11.83 10.35 36.65
C GLU A 102 -10.44 9.73 36.89
N ALA A 103 -10.36 8.69 37.74
CA ALA A 103 -9.11 7.97 38.03
C ALA A 103 -8.57 7.19 36.82
N LEU A 104 -9.42 6.85 35.84
CA LEU A 104 -9.07 6.08 34.64
C LEU A 104 -9.06 6.94 33.36
N SER A 105 -9.35 8.24 33.43
CA SER A 105 -9.43 9.15 32.26
C SER A 105 -8.15 9.15 31.42
N TRP A 106 -7.00 8.89 32.01
CA TRP A 106 -5.72 8.76 31.31
C TRP A 106 -5.69 7.63 30.26
N LEU A 107 -6.57 6.63 30.36
CA LEU A 107 -6.69 5.55 29.37
C LEU A 107 -7.21 6.05 28.02
N GLU A 108 -7.96 7.14 27.99
CA GLU A 108 -8.52 7.71 26.77
C GLU A 108 -7.44 8.28 25.84
N GLU A 109 -6.36 8.79 26.43
CA GLU A 109 -5.22 9.38 25.72
C GLU A 109 -4.04 8.42 25.57
N THR A 110 -4.12 7.25 26.21
CA THR A 110 -3.03 6.27 26.21
C THR A 110 -3.04 5.41 24.95
N CYS A 111 -1.89 5.32 24.29
CA CYS A 111 -1.71 4.32 23.23
C CYS A 111 -1.74 2.91 23.83
N LEU A 112 -2.69 2.11 23.38
CA LEU A 112 -2.88 0.74 23.85
C LEU A 112 -2.63 -0.27 22.71
N THR A 113 -2.14 -1.45 23.07
CA THR A 113 -1.99 -2.59 22.17
C THR A 113 -2.67 -3.80 22.80
N GLY A 114 -3.25 -4.66 21.97
CA GLY A 114 -3.91 -5.86 22.43
C GLY A 114 -3.44 -7.11 21.71
N SER A 115 -3.58 -8.26 22.39
CA SER A 115 -3.47 -9.59 21.80
C SER A 115 -4.72 -10.40 22.12
N VAL A 116 -5.08 -11.30 21.21
CA VAL A 116 -6.26 -12.16 21.31
C VAL A 116 -5.80 -13.60 21.17
N GLU A 117 -6.05 -14.40 22.19
CA GLU A 117 -5.57 -15.79 22.29
C GLU A 117 -6.77 -16.72 22.55
N GLY A 118 -6.91 -17.79 21.78
CA GLY A 118 -7.90 -18.83 22.05
C GLY A 118 -7.53 -19.63 23.32
N CYS A 119 -8.49 -19.83 24.22
CA CYS A 119 -8.28 -20.51 25.51
C CYS A 119 -9.14 -21.77 25.66
N GLY A 120 -9.45 -22.47 24.57
CA GLY A 120 -10.31 -23.66 24.55
C GLY A 120 -11.71 -23.38 24.00
N ASP A 121 -12.66 -24.32 24.24
CA ASP A 121 -13.99 -24.26 23.62
C ASP A 121 -14.75 -22.96 23.96
N ASN A 122 -14.99 -22.14 22.94
CA ASN A 122 -15.74 -20.88 23.03
C ASN A 122 -15.19 -19.85 24.03
N GLN A 123 -13.88 -19.90 24.34
CA GLN A 123 -13.24 -18.93 25.22
C GLN A 123 -12.06 -18.25 24.53
N VAL A 124 -11.93 -16.96 24.77
CA VAL A 124 -10.88 -16.12 24.22
C VAL A 124 -10.33 -15.21 25.31
N LEU A 125 -9.03 -15.12 25.41
CA LEU A 125 -8.33 -14.21 26.30
C LEU A 125 -7.86 -12.99 25.52
N ILE A 126 -8.35 -11.82 25.90
CA ILE A 126 -7.87 -10.53 25.39
C ILE A 126 -6.95 -9.93 26.45
N ARG A 127 -5.75 -9.53 26.06
CA ARG A 127 -4.81 -8.78 26.89
C ARG A 127 -4.62 -7.40 26.31
N ILE A 128 -4.94 -6.38 27.09
CA ILE A 128 -4.69 -4.97 26.75
C ILE A 128 -3.50 -4.51 27.59
N ARG A 129 -2.51 -3.95 26.89
CA ARG A 129 -1.28 -3.45 27.49
C ARG A 129 -1.09 -2.00 27.10
N GLN A 130 -0.48 -1.24 27.99
CA GLN A 130 0.06 0.04 27.57
C GLN A 130 1.13 -0.23 26.51
N ALA A 131 0.95 0.33 25.33
CA ALA A 131 2.02 0.37 24.36
C ALA A 131 3.20 1.08 25.04
N ASP A 132 4.38 0.50 25.00
CA ASP A 132 5.57 1.12 25.54
C ASP A 132 5.71 2.49 24.87
N PRO A 133 5.70 3.63 25.60
CA PRO A 133 5.89 4.94 24.97
C PRO A 133 7.26 5.07 24.29
N GLY A 134 8.19 4.12 24.59
CA GLY A 134 9.42 3.89 23.84
C GLY A 134 9.27 2.92 22.67
N ARG A 135 8.11 2.25 22.51
CA ARG A 135 7.69 1.43 21.39
C ARG A 135 6.41 1.97 20.73
N LYS A 136 6.30 3.27 20.46
CA LYS A 136 6.01 3.65 19.08
C LYS A 136 7.07 2.87 18.31
N GLU A 137 6.70 1.98 17.40
CA GLU A 137 7.60 1.68 16.31
C GLU A 137 8.13 3.04 15.92
N LYS A 138 9.39 3.28 16.18
CA LYS A 138 9.99 4.58 15.93
C LYS A 138 9.77 4.72 14.45
N GLN A 139 8.78 5.54 14.08
CA GLN A 139 8.52 5.77 12.69
C GLN A 139 9.85 6.27 12.17
N MET A 140 10.58 5.38 11.51
CA MET A 140 11.96 5.63 11.10
C MET A 140 12.00 6.58 9.90
N TYR A 141 10.87 7.24 9.62
CA TYR A 141 10.70 8.20 8.54
C TYR A 141 9.60 9.21 8.89
N ARG A 142 9.61 10.33 8.21
CA ARG A 142 8.52 11.31 8.20
C ARG A 142 7.89 11.38 6.81
N THR A 143 6.64 11.84 6.73
CA THR A 143 5.95 12.06 5.46
C THR A 143 5.75 13.55 5.20
N GLU A 144 5.88 13.94 3.94
CA GLU A 144 5.62 15.31 3.48
C GLU A 144 4.75 15.26 2.22
N VAL A 145 3.66 16.02 2.21
CA VAL A 145 2.77 16.15 1.05
C VAL A 145 3.21 17.34 0.21
N HIS A 146 3.26 17.15 -1.10
CA HIS A 146 3.73 18.15 -2.05
C HIS A 146 2.76 18.33 -3.20
N SER A 147 2.78 19.53 -3.81
CA SER A 147 2.11 19.85 -5.06
C SER A 147 3.20 20.27 -6.07
N VAL A 148 3.49 19.39 -7.02
CA VAL A 148 4.54 19.61 -8.02
C VAL A 148 3.93 20.13 -9.31
N ARG A 149 4.46 21.20 -9.88
CA ARG A 149 3.98 21.76 -11.15
C ARG A 149 4.50 20.97 -12.33
N VAL A 150 3.58 20.70 -13.28
CA VAL A 150 3.89 20.12 -14.58
C VAL A 150 2.93 20.70 -15.61
N ARG A 151 3.42 21.21 -16.75
CA ARG A 151 2.55 21.89 -17.72
C ARG A 151 1.70 23.00 -17.03
N ASP A 152 0.40 23.02 -17.28
CA ASP A 152 -0.58 23.86 -16.57
C ASP A 152 -1.25 23.11 -15.39
N ASP A 153 -0.76 21.90 -15.07
CA ASP A 153 -1.33 20.98 -14.10
C ASP A 153 -0.48 20.89 -12.82
N ARG A 154 -1.00 20.16 -11.83
CA ARG A 154 -0.35 19.91 -10.54
C ARG A 154 -0.40 18.45 -10.19
N ILE A 155 0.73 17.89 -9.87
CA ILE A 155 0.89 16.54 -9.35
C ILE A 155 0.74 16.57 -7.83
N PHE A 156 -0.13 15.75 -7.29
CA PHE A 156 -0.17 15.43 -5.87
C PHE A 156 0.88 14.36 -5.58
N ALA A 157 1.76 14.61 -4.62
CA ALA A 157 2.85 13.70 -4.28
C ALA A 157 3.05 13.60 -2.77
N THR A 158 3.48 12.44 -2.29
CA THR A 158 3.88 12.20 -0.91
C THR A 158 5.32 11.69 -0.86
N ALA A 159 6.17 12.38 -0.12
CA ALA A 159 7.54 11.95 0.15
C ALA A 159 7.61 11.28 1.54
N TYR A 160 8.22 10.12 1.59
CA TYR A 160 8.56 9.34 2.80
C TYR A 160 10.07 9.48 3.01
N ILE A 161 10.48 10.17 4.04
CA ILE A 161 11.86 10.60 4.23
C ILE A 161 12.43 9.93 5.47
N PRO A 162 13.47 9.09 5.34
CA PRO A 162 14.13 8.45 6.48
C PRO A 162 14.55 9.45 7.55
N ASP A 163 14.52 9.02 8.82
CA ASP A 163 15.17 9.74 9.91
C ASP A 163 16.69 9.71 9.72
N GLY A 164 17.36 10.81 10.06
CA GLY A 164 18.81 10.92 9.96
C GLY A 164 19.28 12.11 9.12
N THR A 165 20.57 12.14 8.80
CA THR A 165 21.22 13.33 8.25
C THR A 165 21.40 13.29 6.72
N GLY A 166 21.00 12.24 6.01
CA GLY A 166 21.14 12.16 4.54
C GLY A 166 22.49 12.60 3.97
N PRO A 167 22.67 12.77 2.67
CA PRO A 167 21.68 12.44 1.65
C PRO A 167 21.46 10.93 1.52
N PHE A 168 20.21 10.56 1.24
CA PHE A 168 19.79 9.16 1.09
C PHE A 168 19.60 8.79 -0.38
N PRO A 169 19.74 7.51 -0.77
CA PRO A 169 19.19 7.01 -2.02
C PRO A 169 17.69 7.31 -2.11
N ALA A 170 17.14 7.34 -3.31
CA ALA A 170 15.72 7.61 -3.50
C ALA A 170 15.07 6.65 -4.49
N VAL A 171 13.76 6.43 -4.33
CA VAL A 171 12.91 5.71 -5.28
C VAL A 171 11.63 6.49 -5.53
N ILE A 172 11.22 6.60 -6.80
CA ILE A 172 9.93 7.17 -7.21
C ILE A 172 9.03 6.02 -7.64
N LEU A 173 7.79 5.98 -7.12
CA LEU A 173 6.84 4.90 -7.34
C LEU A 173 5.66 5.38 -8.21
N SER A 174 5.51 4.77 -9.38
CA SER A 174 4.53 5.11 -10.42
C SER A 174 3.40 4.08 -10.43
N HIS A 175 2.17 4.50 -10.10
CA HIS A 175 1.00 3.63 -10.04
C HIS A 175 0.54 3.14 -11.43
N GLY A 176 -0.31 2.12 -11.45
CA GLY A 176 -0.91 1.58 -12.66
C GLY A 176 -2.12 2.39 -13.13
N TYR A 177 -2.77 1.88 -14.20
CA TYR A 177 -3.98 2.46 -14.79
C TYR A 177 -5.08 2.63 -13.74
N ASN A 178 -5.71 3.82 -13.70
CA ASN A 178 -6.77 4.19 -12.76
C ASN A 178 -6.41 3.99 -11.28
N GLY A 179 -5.11 3.98 -10.95
CA GLY A 179 -4.57 3.86 -9.61
C GLY A 179 -4.25 5.20 -8.97
N LYS A 180 -3.62 5.16 -7.81
CA LYS A 180 -3.17 6.33 -7.03
C LYS A 180 -1.78 6.10 -6.45
N GLY A 181 -1.08 7.17 -6.11
CA GLY A 181 0.17 7.07 -5.36
C GLY A 181 0.03 6.30 -4.04
N SER A 182 -1.14 6.40 -3.39
CA SER A 182 -1.42 5.64 -2.17
C SER A 182 -1.45 4.11 -2.34
N ASP A 183 -1.57 3.59 -3.56
CA ASP A 183 -1.52 2.15 -3.82
C ASP A 183 -0.15 1.56 -3.47
N PHE A 184 0.88 2.40 -3.48
CA PHE A 184 2.25 2.07 -3.09
C PHE A 184 2.68 2.61 -1.72
N CYS A 185 1.74 2.97 -0.85
CA CYS A 185 2.08 3.54 0.46
C CYS A 185 2.83 2.54 1.37
N LYS A 186 2.56 1.24 1.25
CA LYS A 186 3.26 0.18 2.02
C LYS A 186 4.71 0.04 1.55
N GLU A 187 4.93 0.03 0.24
CA GLU A 187 6.25 -0.01 -0.38
C GLU A 187 7.07 1.22 -0.01
N ALA A 188 6.46 2.40 -0.11
CA ALA A 188 7.13 3.66 0.22
C ALA A 188 7.54 3.74 1.70
N ALA A 189 6.65 3.31 2.61
CA ALA A 189 6.96 3.19 4.03
C ALA A 189 8.10 2.20 4.28
N PHE A 190 8.02 1.02 3.68
CA PHE A 190 9.04 -0.02 3.80
C PHE A 190 10.42 0.46 3.33
N PHE A 191 10.52 1.12 2.17
CA PHE A 191 11.79 1.66 1.69
C PHE A 191 12.33 2.78 2.59
N ALA A 192 11.45 3.65 3.09
CA ALA A 192 11.86 4.71 4.01
C ALA A 192 12.38 4.17 5.35
N GLU A 193 11.79 3.10 5.88
CA GLU A 193 12.29 2.39 7.06
C GLU A 193 13.69 1.79 6.84
N HIS A 194 14.04 1.51 5.58
CA HIS A 194 15.34 0.96 5.19
C HIS A 194 16.33 2.02 4.66
N GLY A 195 16.07 3.31 4.96
CA GLY A 195 17.03 4.38 4.65
C GLY A 195 16.98 4.88 3.20
N ILE A 196 15.88 4.67 2.47
CA ILE A 196 15.68 5.12 1.10
C ILE A 196 14.51 6.13 1.07
N VAL A 197 14.75 7.34 0.60
CA VAL A 197 13.65 8.30 0.35
C VAL A 197 12.72 7.71 -0.69
N ALA A 198 11.44 7.57 -0.36
CA ALA A 198 10.45 7.08 -1.31
C ALA A 198 9.43 8.17 -1.63
N CYS A 199 9.10 8.33 -2.91
CA CYS A 199 8.11 9.30 -3.35
C CYS A 199 7.01 8.60 -4.15
N THR A 200 5.78 8.66 -3.67
CA THR A 200 4.59 8.28 -4.42
C THR A 200 3.93 9.53 -4.99
N PHE A 201 3.19 9.39 -6.06
CA PHE A 201 2.46 10.49 -6.67
C PHE A 201 1.29 9.98 -7.50
N ASP A 202 0.31 10.85 -7.74
CA ASP A 202 -0.80 10.59 -8.64
C ASP A 202 -0.47 11.17 -10.01
N PHE A 203 -0.57 10.37 -11.07
CA PHE A 203 -0.52 10.90 -12.44
C PHE A 203 -1.65 11.88 -12.70
N CYS A 204 -1.39 12.97 -13.38
CA CYS A 204 -2.39 13.94 -13.80
C CYS A 204 -3.39 13.28 -14.76
N GLY A 205 -4.68 13.22 -14.36
CA GLY A 205 -5.73 12.53 -15.10
C GLY A 205 -5.56 11.01 -15.18
N GLY A 206 -4.61 10.41 -14.47
CA GLY A 206 -4.34 8.97 -14.49
C GLY A 206 -5.36 8.11 -13.72
N SER A 207 -6.29 8.76 -13.02
CA SER A 207 -7.34 8.08 -12.25
C SER A 207 -8.55 8.96 -12.05
N VAL A 208 -9.74 8.33 -11.92
CA VAL A 208 -10.96 9.00 -11.47
C VAL A 208 -10.91 9.40 -9.99
N HIS A 209 -9.93 8.88 -9.25
CA HIS A 209 -9.70 9.14 -7.82
C HIS A 209 -8.44 9.96 -7.56
N SER A 210 -7.79 10.47 -8.60
CA SER A 210 -6.54 11.24 -8.49
C SER A 210 -6.76 12.54 -7.72
N ASP A 211 -5.82 12.87 -6.83
CA ASP A 211 -5.72 14.17 -6.17
C ASP A 211 -4.88 15.18 -7.00
N SER A 212 -4.29 14.71 -8.12
CA SER A 212 -3.65 15.57 -9.13
C SER A 212 -4.69 16.22 -10.04
N SER A 213 -4.34 17.36 -10.60
CA SER A 213 -5.23 18.03 -11.56
C SER A 213 -5.22 17.32 -12.93
N MET A 214 -6.09 17.70 -13.80
CA MET A 214 -6.31 17.24 -15.17
C MET A 214 -7.49 16.25 -15.32
N ASP A 215 -8.26 16.47 -16.37
CA ASP A 215 -9.34 15.58 -16.79
C ASP A 215 -8.76 14.30 -17.41
N THR A 216 -9.33 13.14 -17.08
CA THR A 216 -8.87 11.83 -17.56
C THR A 216 -8.85 11.73 -19.09
N ARG A 217 -9.73 12.45 -19.79
CA ARG A 217 -9.77 12.50 -21.26
C ARG A 217 -8.56 13.21 -21.88
N ARG A 218 -7.80 13.97 -21.09
CA ARG A 218 -6.54 14.60 -21.54
C ARG A 218 -5.31 13.75 -21.25
N MET A 219 -5.47 12.72 -20.41
CA MET A 219 -4.38 11.81 -20.03
C MET A 219 -3.94 10.96 -21.23
N SER A 220 -2.65 10.69 -21.28
CA SER A 220 -2.02 9.71 -22.13
C SER A 220 -0.74 9.21 -21.48
N VAL A 221 -0.18 8.10 -21.95
CA VAL A 221 1.13 7.62 -21.46
C VAL A 221 2.27 8.63 -21.68
N LEU A 222 2.09 9.57 -22.63
CA LEU A 222 3.03 10.67 -22.83
C LEU A 222 2.91 11.72 -21.72
N THR A 223 1.69 12.10 -21.34
CA THR A 223 1.48 13.04 -20.22
C THR A 223 1.91 12.42 -18.88
N GLU A 224 1.67 11.12 -18.68
CA GLU A 224 2.17 10.40 -17.50
C GLU A 224 3.71 10.33 -17.47
N LYS A 225 4.35 10.17 -18.65
CA LYS A 225 5.81 10.24 -18.75
C LYS A 225 6.32 11.63 -18.34
N GLU A 226 5.70 12.70 -18.81
CA GLU A 226 6.05 14.08 -18.43
C GLU A 226 5.85 14.32 -16.92
N ASP A 227 4.80 13.76 -16.33
CA ASP A 227 4.57 13.81 -14.89
C ASP A 227 5.72 13.13 -14.12
N LEU A 228 6.13 11.94 -14.55
CA LEU A 228 7.26 11.23 -13.93
C LEU A 228 8.57 12.01 -14.10
N GLU A 229 8.81 12.63 -15.25
CA GLU A 229 10.00 13.48 -15.47
C GLU A 229 10.00 14.71 -14.55
N ALA A 230 8.84 15.30 -14.31
CA ALA A 230 8.70 16.39 -13.34
C ALA A 230 8.99 15.89 -11.92
N MET A 231 8.51 14.69 -11.56
CA MET A 231 8.81 14.05 -10.27
C MET A 231 10.29 13.71 -10.12
N ILE A 232 10.97 13.22 -11.17
CA ILE A 232 12.42 12.98 -11.17
C ILE A 232 13.16 14.29 -10.86
N SER A 233 12.78 15.37 -11.51
CA SER A 233 13.39 16.69 -11.31
C SER A 233 13.12 17.20 -9.88
N PHE A 234 11.91 17.05 -9.38
CA PHE A 234 11.52 17.44 -8.02
C PHE A 234 12.30 16.67 -6.96
N VAL A 235 12.39 15.33 -7.09
CA VAL A 235 13.08 14.48 -6.12
C VAL A 235 14.59 14.75 -6.10
N LYS A 236 15.21 14.91 -7.28
CA LYS A 236 16.63 15.25 -7.38
C LYS A 236 17.00 16.63 -6.81
N ALA A 237 16.06 17.57 -6.78
CA ALA A 237 16.28 18.90 -6.19
C ALA A 237 16.22 18.92 -4.66
N ARG A 238 15.85 17.81 -4.03
CA ARG A 238 15.74 17.71 -2.56
C ARG A 238 17.11 17.50 -1.93
N ARG A 239 17.39 18.26 -0.88
CA ARG A 239 18.67 18.19 -0.13
C ARG A 239 18.89 16.83 0.56
N GLU A 240 17.81 16.12 0.86
CA GLU A 240 17.83 14.81 1.50
C GLU A 240 18.21 13.68 0.55
N VAL A 241 18.24 13.93 -0.77
CA VAL A 241 18.40 12.93 -1.81
C VAL A 241 19.82 12.94 -2.39
N ALA A 242 20.43 11.77 -2.49
CA ALA A 242 21.66 11.57 -3.26
C ALA A 242 21.33 11.52 -4.75
N VAL A 243 21.68 12.59 -5.48
CA VAL A 243 21.22 12.86 -6.85
C VAL A 243 21.54 11.76 -7.87
N ASP A 244 22.63 11.00 -7.65
CA ASP A 244 23.09 9.91 -8.54
C ASP A 244 22.63 8.52 -8.06
N GLN A 245 21.77 8.48 -7.03
CA GLN A 245 21.27 7.24 -6.41
C GLN A 245 19.75 7.17 -6.46
N LEU A 246 19.17 7.51 -7.61
CA LEU A 246 17.73 7.48 -7.86
C LEU A 246 17.34 6.18 -8.54
N PHE A 247 16.33 5.53 -8.01
CA PHE A 247 15.64 4.38 -8.60
C PHE A 247 14.23 4.77 -9.04
N LEU A 248 13.72 4.07 -10.05
CA LEU A 248 12.34 4.20 -10.48
C LEU A 248 11.65 2.85 -10.30
N LEU A 249 10.48 2.86 -9.65
CA LEU A 249 9.61 1.70 -9.52
C LEU A 249 8.29 2.00 -10.22
N GLY A 250 7.79 1.08 -11.05
CA GLY A 250 6.49 1.24 -11.69
C GLY A 250 5.72 -0.06 -11.77
N GLY A 251 4.41 0.00 -11.48
CA GLY A 251 3.49 -1.13 -11.59
C GLY A 251 2.60 -1.01 -12.83
N SER A 252 2.38 -2.11 -13.55
CA SER A 252 1.44 -2.18 -14.68
C SER A 252 1.70 -1.08 -15.74
N GLN A 253 0.74 -0.20 -16.03
CA GLN A 253 0.93 0.96 -16.92
C GLN A 253 2.05 1.89 -16.40
N GLY A 254 2.15 2.11 -15.08
CA GLY A 254 3.24 2.87 -14.50
C GLY A 254 4.62 2.25 -14.76
N GLY A 255 4.72 0.92 -14.87
CA GLY A 255 5.94 0.22 -15.29
C GLY A 255 6.30 0.50 -16.75
N PHE A 256 5.32 0.57 -17.62
CA PHE A 256 5.52 0.99 -19.01
C PHE A 256 5.99 2.46 -19.09
N VAL A 257 5.31 3.37 -18.39
CA VAL A 257 5.68 4.80 -18.32
C VAL A 257 7.09 4.99 -17.74
N THR A 258 7.42 4.25 -16.67
CA THR A 258 8.75 4.25 -16.06
C THR A 258 9.84 3.86 -17.08
N THR A 259 9.56 2.85 -17.91
CA THR A 259 10.47 2.42 -18.97
C THR A 259 10.67 3.51 -20.03
N LEU A 260 9.60 4.20 -20.45
CA LEU A 260 9.68 5.30 -21.40
C LEU A 260 10.51 6.48 -20.85
N ALA A 261 10.25 6.89 -19.61
CA ALA A 261 10.97 8.00 -18.99
C ALA A 261 12.47 7.69 -18.81
N ALA A 262 12.80 6.47 -18.35
CA ALA A 262 14.20 6.07 -18.17
C ALA A 262 14.97 5.95 -19.49
N ALA A 263 14.33 5.54 -20.57
CA ALA A 263 14.94 5.45 -21.89
C ALA A 263 15.31 6.84 -22.47
N GLU A 264 14.51 7.88 -22.18
CA GLU A 264 14.74 9.23 -22.65
C GLU A 264 15.63 10.06 -21.70
N ARG A 265 15.58 9.80 -20.40
CA ARG A 265 16.34 10.52 -19.36
C ARG A 265 17.08 9.57 -18.42
N PRO A 266 18.13 8.89 -18.93
CA PRO A 266 18.87 7.92 -18.13
C PRO A 266 19.73 8.53 -17.02
N ASP A 267 20.05 9.84 -17.10
CA ASP A 267 21.01 10.47 -16.22
C ASP A 267 20.58 10.46 -14.74
N GLY A 268 21.45 9.93 -13.90
CA GLY A 268 21.25 9.81 -12.46
C GLY A 268 20.19 8.80 -12.04
N ILE A 269 19.68 7.97 -12.97
CA ILE A 269 18.87 6.80 -12.65
C ILE A 269 19.81 5.62 -12.49
N ARG A 270 19.79 5.03 -11.29
CA ARG A 270 20.67 3.91 -10.90
C ARG A 270 20.14 2.55 -11.35
N GLY A 271 18.82 2.39 -11.33
CA GLY A 271 18.16 1.15 -11.72
C GLY A 271 16.64 1.28 -11.79
N LEU A 272 16.00 0.32 -12.42
CA LEU A 272 14.55 0.24 -12.56
C LEU A 272 14.00 -1.00 -11.85
N ILE A 273 12.83 -0.87 -11.25
CA ILE A 273 12.07 -1.95 -10.65
C ILE A 273 10.68 -1.94 -11.30
N LEU A 274 10.31 -3.02 -11.97
CA LEU A 274 9.08 -3.10 -12.73
C LEU A 274 8.21 -4.23 -12.19
N TYR A 275 7.04 -3.89 -11.68
CA TYR A 275 6.04 -4.84 -11.21
C TYR A 275 5.03 -5.09 -12.34
N TYR A 276 4.99 -6.30 -12.88
CA TYR A 276 4.05 -6.73 -13.95
C TYR A 276 3.84 -5.65 -15.02
N PRO A 277 4.92 -5.09 -15.64
CA PRO A 277 4.79 -3.94 -16.53
C PRO A 277 3.91 -4.25 -17.75
N ALA A 278 2.96 -3.35 -18.03
CA ALA A 278 1.98 -3.54 -19.10
C ALA A 278 2.54 -3.21 -20.48
N PHE A 279 3.60 -3.88 -20.91
CA PHE A 279 4.22 -3.70 -22.24
C PHE A 279 3.34 -4.15 -23.40
N CYS A 280 2.24 -4.85 -23.12
CA CYS A 280 1.25 -5.23 -24.13
C CYS A 280 0.34 -4.08 -24.57
N ILE A 281 0.24 -2.98 -23.81
CA ILE A 281 -0.68 -1.86 -24.09
C ILE A 281 -0.64 -1.41 -25.57
N PRO A 282 0.52 -1.10 -26.18
CA PRO A 282 0.53 -0.69 -27.58
C PRO A 282 0.00 -1.75 -28.54
N ASP A 283 0.36 -3.02 -28.32
CA ASP A 283 -0.07 -4.12 -29.19
C ASP A 283 -1.56 -4.42 -29.06
N ASP A 284 -2.12 -4.32 -27.85
CA ASP A 284 -3.53 -4.56 -27.60
C ASP A 284 -4.40 -3.47 -28.21
N TRP A 285 -4.02 -2.21 -28.10
CA TRP A 285 -4.73 -1.12 -28.73
C TRP A 285 -4.58 -1.11 -30.26
N ARG A 286 -3.45 -1.58 -30.84
CA ARG A 286 -3.32 -1.79 -32.29
C ARG A 286 -4.28 -2.87 -32.81
N LYS A 287 -4.53 -3.92 -32.05
CA LYS A 287 -5.54 -4.96 -32.41
C LYS A 287 -6.95 -4.37 -32.36
N GLU A 288 -7.25 -3.55 -31.36
CA GLU A 288 -8.56 -2.91 -31.18
C GLU A 288 -8.82 -1.81 -32.23
N TYR A 289 -7.80 -1.02 -32.54
CA TYR A 289 -7.86 0.06 -33.55
C TYR A 289 -6.83 -0.14 -34.66
N PRO A 290 -7.04 -1.15 -35.56
CA PRO A 290 -6.15 -1.37 -36.69
C PRO A 290 -6.19 -0.20 -37.71
N ASP A 291 -7.28 0.57 -37.72
CA ASP A 291 -7.45 1.82 -38.45
C ASP A 291 -7.54 2.97 -37.45
N PRO A 292 -6.50 3.80 -37.32
CA PRO A 292 -6.50 4.94 -36.38
C PRO A 292 -7.60 5.97 -36.61
N SER A 293 -8.18 6.02 -37.82
CA SER A 293 -9.31 6.93 -38.13
C SER A 293 -10.59 6.54 -37.39
N LYS A 294 -10.67 5.33 -36.88
CA LYS A 294 -11.80 4.79 -36.11
C LYS A 294 -11.71 5.03 -34.62
N ILE A 295 -10.64 5.65 -34.12
CA ILE A 295 -10.51 6.00 -32.71
C ILE A 295 -11.59 7.02 -32.36
N PRO A 296 -12.44 6.73 -31.34
CA PRO A 296 -13.45 7.66 -30.88
C PRO A 296 -12.83 8.87 -30.17
N GLU A 297 -13.57 9.97 -30.06
CA GLU A 297 -13.12 11.16 -29.32
C GLU A 297 -12.94 10.86 -27.82
N SER A 298 -13.75 9.96 -27.26
CA SER A 298 -13.55 9.39 -25.92
C SER A 298 -14.13 7.98 -25.84
N ARG A 299 -13.64 7.19 -24.89
CA ARG A 299 -14.12 5.84 -24.58
C ARG A 299 -13.95 5.53 -23.10
N GLU A 300 -15.00 4.99 -22.49
CA GLU A 300 -14.89 4.41 -21.15
C GLU A 300 -14.12 3.08 -21.23
N PHE A 301 -13.12 2.93 -20.33
CA PHE A 301 -12.32 1.72 -20.21
C PHE A 301 -12.00 1.49 -18.72
N TRP A 302 -12.43 0.36 -18.19
CA TRP A 302 -12.24 -0.03 -16.79
C TRP A 302 -12.54 1.07 -15.77
N GLY A 303 -13.72 1.69 -15.91
CA GLY A 303 -14.21 2.69 -14.97
C GLY A 303 -13.63 4.11 -15.14
N MET A 304 -12.85 4.36 -16.21
CA MET A 304 -12.29 5.67 -16.52
C MET A 304 -12.55 6.06 -17.99
N GLU A 305 -12.99 7.30 -18.22
CA GLU A 305 -13.16 7.85 -19.56
C GLU A 305 -11.82 8.33 -20.11
N LEU A 306 -11.34 7.71 -21.18
CA LEU A 306 -10.13 8.08 -21.91
C LEU A 306 -10.47 8.89 -23.15
N GLY A 307 -9.69 9.94 -23.39
CA GLY A 307 -9.79 10.69 -24.64
C GLY A 307 -8.98 10.07 -25.78
N LYS A 308 -9.24 10.53 -27.00
CA LYS A 308 -8.53 10.12 -28.22
C LYS A 308 -7.01 10.23 -28.11
N ALA A 309 -6.52 11.19 -27.32
CA ALA A 309 -5.09 11.40 -27.12
C ALA A 309 -4.38 10.17 -26.55
N TYR A 310 -5.01 9.45 -25.61
CA TYR A 310 -4.46 8.22 -25.06
C TYR A 310 -4.22 7.17 -26.13
N PHE A 311 -5.26 6.84 -26.90
CA PHE A 311 -5.20 5.82 -27.95
C PHE A 311 -4.21 6.20 -29.05
N SER A 312 -4.24 7.47 -29.50
CA SER A 312 -3.34 7.97 -30.53
C SER A 312 -1.88 7.89 -30.11
N ALA A 313 -1.59 8.17 -28.84
CA ALA A 313 -0.24 8.07 -28.29
C ALA A 313 0.26 6.63 -28.25
N VAL A 314 -0.50 5.70 -27.64
CA VAL A 314 -0.04 4.32 -27.44
C VAL A 314 0.14 3.57 -28.75
N LEU A 315 -0.65 3.88 -29.79
CA LEU A 315 -0.51 3.24 -31.12
C LEU A 315 0.85 3.55 -31.79
N GLN A 316 1.49 4.65 -31.45
CA GLN A 316 2.79 5.08 -31.98
C GLN A 316 3.98 4.53 -31.20
N MET A 317 3.74 3.83 -30.08
CA MET A 317 4.79 3.44 -29.15
C MET A 317 5.23 1.99 -29.34
N ASP A 318 6.49 1.74 -29.00
CA ASP A 318 7.06 0.42 -28.85
C ASP A 318 7.75 0.34 -27.48
N ALA A 319 7.07 -0.31 -26.51
CA ALA A 319 7.56 -0.49 -25.15
C ALA A 319 8.89 -1.26 -25.11
N TYR A 320 9.06 -2.22 -26.00
CA TYR A 320 10.26 -3.06 -26.05
C TYR A 320 11.44 -2.33 -26.70
N ALA A 321 11.20 -1.49 -27.70
CA ALA A 321 12.23 -0.64 -28.25
C ALA A 321 12.76 0.36 -27.19
N ALA A 322 11.87 0.94 -26.38
CA ALA A 322 12.27 1.78 -25.24
C ALA A 322 13.14 0.99 -24.25
N LEU A 323 12.69 -0.21 -23.86
CA LEU A 323 13.45 -1.08 -22.95
C LEU A 323 14.83 -1.44 -23.49
N GLY A 324 14.95 -1.71 -24.79
CA GLY A 324 16.22 -2.01 -25.45
C GLY A 324 17.26 -0.87 -25.40
N ASN A 325 16.80 0.37 -25.18
CA ASN A 325 17.64 1.56 -25.06
C ASN A 325 18.10 1.81 -23.60
N ILE A 326 17.56 1.09 -22.62
CA ILE A 326 17.94 1.24 -21.20
C ILE A 326 19.30 0.59 -20.96
N GLY A 327 20.23 1.38 -20.43
CA GLY A 327 21.57 0.91 -20.05
C GLY A 327 21.68 0.45 -18.60
N GLN A 328 20.72 0.86 -17.76
CA GLN A 328 20.67 0.51 -16.34
C GLN A 328 20.18 -0.93 -16.14
N LYS A 329 20.47 -1.51 -14.99
CA LYS A 329 19.85 -2.78 -14.60
C LYS A 329 18.37 -2.61 -14.30
N VAL A 330 17.62 -3.63 -14.67
CA VAL A 330 16.16 -3.68 -14.50
C VAL A 330 15.79 -4.96 -13.76
N LEU A 331 15.20 -4.82 -12.58
CA LEU A 331 14.52 -5.91 -11.89
C LEU A 331 13.06 -5.92 -12.32
N LEU A 332 12.61 -7.03 -12.92
CA LEU A 332 11.24 -7.23 -13.34
C LEU A 332 10.60 -8.34 -12.52
N LEU A 333 9.53 -8.04 -11.80
CA LEU A 333 8.79 -8.98 -10.97
C LEU A 333 7.41 -9.20 -11.60
N HIS A 334 7.01 -10.48 -11.78
CA HIS A 334 5.76 -10.81 -12.47
C HIS A 334 5.13 -12.08 -11.90
N GLY A 335 3.82 -12.05 -11.66
CA GLY A 335 3.08 -13.23 -11.20
C GLY A 335 2.81 -14.23 -12.33
N ASP A 336 2.89 -15.53 -12.05
CA ASP A 336 2.61 -16.56 -13.06
C ASP A 336 1.11 -16.78 -13.31
N LYS A 337 0.24 -16.22 -12.46
CA LYS A 337 -1.23 -16.21 -12.61
C LYS A 337 -1.79 -14.85 -13.02
N ASP A 338 -0.95 -13.96 -13.53
CA ASP A 338 -1.41 -12.66 -14.00
C ASP A 338 -2.34 -12.83 -15.22
N ALA A 339 -3.62 -12.53 -15.00
CA ALA A 339 -4.67 -12.62 -16.00
C ALA A 339 -4.88 -11.30 -16.79
N VAL A 340 -4.21 -10.22 -16.38
CA VAL A 340 -4.31 -8.88 -16.98
C VAL A 340 -3.15 -8.64 -17.94
N VAL A 341 -1.93 -8.82 -17.47
CA VAL A 341 -0.72 -8.69 -18.28
C VAL A 341 -0.08 -10.08 -18.42
N PRO A 342 -0.10 -10.68 -19.63
CA PRO A 342 0.45 -12.01 -19.82
C PRO A 342 1.95 -12.09 -19.43
N LEU A 343 2.35 -13.11 -18.68
CA LEU A 343 3.76 -13.37 -18.32
C LEU A 343 4.69 -13.42 -19.56
N ALA A 344 4.15 -13.73 -20.73
CA ALA A 344 4.89 -13.69 -22.00
C ALA A 344 5.48 -12.31 -22.29
N CYS A 345 4.85 -11.22 -21.81
CA CYS A 345 5.37 -9.85 -21.94
C CYS A 345 6.67 -9.69 -21.17
N ALA A 346 6.72 -10.19 -19.92
CA ALA A 346 7.92 -10.17 -19.10
C ALA A 346 9.03 -11.06 -19.69
N ARG A 347 8.70 -12.24 -20.19
CA ARG A 347 9.66 -13.14 -20.88
C ARG A 347 10.24 -12.49 -22.14
N LYS A 348 9.40 -11.79 -22.93
CA LYS A 348 9.87 -11.03 -24.11
C LYS A 348 10.82 -9.89 -23.68
N ALA A 349 10.54 -9.23 -22.56
CA ALA A 349 11.39 -8.16 -22.03
C ALA A 349 12.83 -8.63 -21.75
N THR A 350 13.02 -9.84 -21.21
CA THR A 350 14.37 -10.39 -20.96
C THR A 350 15.16 -10.73 -22.24
N GLN A 351 14.47 -10.89 -23.36
CA GLN A 351 15.13 -11.16 -24.66
C GLN A 351 15.60 -9.88 -25.35
N ILE A 352 15.04 -8.73 -24.97
CA ILE A 352 15.25 -7.45 -25.64
C ILE A 352 16.09 -6.51 -24.77
N GLY A 353 15.78 -6.41 -23.49
CA GLY A 353 16.52 -5.58 -22.57
C GLY A 353 17.89 -6.18 -22.22
N LYS A 354 18.93 -5.34 -22.27
CA LYS A 354 20.32 -5.80 -22.11
C LYS A 354 20.66 -6.30 -20.70
N GLN A 355 20.01 -5.75 -19.69
CA GLN A 355 20.27 -5.99 -18.27
C GLN A 355 18.96 -6.21 -17.49
N VAL A 356 18.04 -7.01 -18.03
CA VAL A 356 16.77 -7.33 -17.39
C VAL A 356 16.86 -8.65 -16.64
N GLU A 357 16.71 -8.59 -15.32
CA GLU A 357 16.52 -9.73 -14.45
C GLU A 357 15.03 -9.94 -14.21
N LEU A 358 14.50 -11.10 -14.58
CA LEU A 358 13.11 -11.48 -14.37
C LEU A 358 13.01 -12.45 -13.20
N GLU A 359 12.24 -12.09 -12.22
CA GLU A 359 11.80 -12.99 -11.16
C GLU A 359 10.29 -13.25 -11.29
N ILE A 360 9.92 -14.51 -11.37
CA ILE A 360 8.53 -14.95 -11.47
C ILE A 360 8.05 -15.32 -10.07
N LEU A 361 6.97 -14.65 -9.62
CA LEU A 361 6.34 -14.93 -8.34
C LEU A 361 5.25 -16.00 -8.54
N PRO A 362 5.43 -17.21 -7.94
CA PRO A 362 4.49 -18.30 -8.13
C PRO A 362 3.14 -17.99 -7.47
N GLU A 363 2.04 -18.42 -8.11
CA GLU A 363 0.65 -18.23 -7.69
C GLU A 363 0.20 -16.77 -7.54
N GLU A 364 1.01 -15.78 -7.94
CA GLU A 364 0.66 -14.37 -7.89
C GLU A 364 -0.04 -13.91 -9.17
N GLY A 365 -1.05 -13.04 -8.99
CA GLY A 365 -1.80 -12.39 -10.07
C GLY A 365 -1.33 -10.97 -10.37
N HIS A 366 -2.16 -10.20 -11.07
CA HIS A 366 -1.96 -8.77 -11.27
C HIS A 366 -2.21 -8.00 -9.97
N GLY A 367 -1.25 -7.20 -9.53
CA GLY A 367 -1.37 -6.41 -8.29
C GLY A 367 -0.86 -7.14 -7.04
N PHE A 368 -0.31 -8.34 -7.17
CA PHE A 368 0.19 -9.21 -6.10
C PHE A 368 -0.76 -9.35 -4.88
N THR A 369 -0.67 -10.45 -4.18
CA THR A 369 -1.25 -10.60 -2.83
C THR A 369 -0.40 -9.86 -1.79
N ASP A 370 -0.86 -9.73 -0.55
CA ASP A 370 -0.05 -9.15 0.53
C ASP A 370 1.28 -9.93 0.73
N ALA A 371 1.27 -11.25 0.54
CA ALA A 371 2.48 -12.08 0.63
C ALA A 371 3.43 -11.84 -0.56
N GLY A 372 2.88 -11.78 -1.78
CA GLY A 372 3.64 -11.47 -2.99
C GLY A 372 4.20 -10.06 -2.98
N ALA A 373 3.41 -9.07 -2.52
CA ALA A 373 3.86 -7.70 -2.34
C ALA A 373 5.02 -7.58 -1.35
N LYS A 374 4.96 -8.32 -0.22
CA LYS A 374 6.08 -8.38 0.73
C LYS A 374 7.34 -8.94 0.06
N THR A 375 7.21 -10.05 -0.65
CA THR A 375 8.35 -10.63 -1.39
C THR A 375 8.90 -9.64 -2.41
N ALA A 376 8.02 -8.97 -3.16
CA ALA A 376 8.42 -7.97 -4.15
C ALA A 376 9.17 -6.79 -3.52
N MET A 377 8.72 -6.28 -2.38
CA MET A 377 9.41 -5.22 -1.63
C MET A 377 10.81 -5.66 -1.17
N GLU A 378 10.93 -6.87 -0.61
CA GLU A 378 12.22 -7.41 -0.15
C GLU A 378 13.21 -7.59 -1.32
N ARG A 379 12.72 -8.06 -2.47
CA ARG A 379 13.53 -8.19 -3.69
C ARG A 379 13.95 -6.84 -4.27
N ALA A 380 13.02 -5.88 -4.31
CA ALA A 380 13.32 -4.51 -4.73
C ALA A 380 14.37 -3.85 -3.83
N LEU A 381 14.26 -4.01 -2.52
CA LEU A 381 15.26 -3.50 -1.57
C LEU A 381 16.63 -4.15 -1.79
N ALA A 382 16.70 -5.48 -1.90
CA ALA A 382 17.94 -6.19 -2.15
C ALA A 382 18.61 -5.75 -3.47
N PHE A 383 17.81 -5.55 -4.53
CA PHE A 383 18.27 -5.02 -5.81
C PHE A 383 18.88 -3.62 -5.65
N MET A 384 18.16 -2.70 -5.00
CA MET A 384 18.65 -1.33 -4.78
C MET A 384 19.95 -1.33 -3.97
N GLN A 385 20.03 -2.12 -2.89
CA GLN A 385 21.24 -2.24 -2.07
C GLN A 385 22.44 -2.80 -2.85
N ALA A 386 22.22 -3.78 -3.72
CA ALA A 386 23.27 -4.34 -4.57
C ALA A 386 23.80 -3.31 -5.57
N GLU A 387 22.92 -2.50 -6.16
CA GLU A 387 23.33 -1.44 -7.09
C GLU A 387 24.03 -0.26 -6.40
N LEU A 388 23.68 0.05 -5.16
CA LEU A 388 24.35 1.08 -4.35
C LEU A 388 25.75 0.68 -3.88
N SER A 389 26.03 -0.64 -3.84
CA SER A 389 27.32 -1.17 -3.38
C SER A 389 28.38 -1.25 -4.49
N GLN A 390 28.02 -0.95 -5.75
CA GLN A 390 28.90 -0.89 -6.93
C GLN A 390 29.38 0.53 -7.20
#